data_a2fd825fd690aa66007583aff0c6f039
#
_entry.id   a2fd825fd690aa66007583aff0c6f039
#
_cell.length_a   1.000
_cell.length_b   1.000
_cell.length_c   1.000
_cell.angle_alpha   90.00
_cell.angle_beta   90.00
_cell.angle_gamma   90.00
#
_symmetry.space_group_name_H-M   'P 1'
#
loop_
_entity.id
_entity.type
_entity.pdbx_description
1 polymer ?
#
loop_
_entity_poly.entity_id
_entity_poly.type
_entity_poly.pdbx_seq_one_letter_code
_entity_poly.pdbx_strand_id
1 'polypeptide(L)'
;MSETVFLTGATGYIGMSLLQKWLESSEARLVLLVREKHGEDPEKRIKKELEALCTAADAARFSPRIEVVSGDVSFDRFGLDEGRYRELASRVSHIIHCAAAARFDLSIEDARRTNVGGTRNILDFGSACRALRRIDYVGTAYVAGKRKGIIREDELDEGQEHNNTYERSKMEAEKLVRESMRALPIAISRPSIVICDSRTGRASSFNGFYRALRMYQLGALKVLPGNASSTMDLVPVDYVTEAVHSISNHPASGGACYHLTAGPNGATPLEEIRELASRYFKRERFAIVPPDEFNAYVAKVRGRLSE
;
A
#
# COMPACT_ATOMS: atom_id res chain seq x y z
N MET A 1 4.33 -23.48 19.18
CA MET A 1 3.67 -23.60 17.86
C MET A 1 4.43 -22.73 16.88
N SER A 2 4.64 -23.19 15.66
CA SER A 2 5.28 -22.38 14.61
C SER A 2 4.39 -21.18 14.30
N GLU A 3 4.98 -20.01 14.07
CA GLU A 3 4.27 -18.79 13.72
C GLU A 3 3.56 -18.97 12.37
N THR A 4 2.30 -18.53 12.28
CA THR A 4 1.54 -18.51 11.03
C THR A 4 1.09 -17.07 10.74
N VAL A 5 1.61 -16.51 9.67
CA VAL A 5 1.34 -15.14 9.21
C VAL A 5 0.31 -15.17 8.09
N PHE A 6 -0.80 -14.47 8.29
CA PHE A 6 -1.82 -14.27 7.26
C PHE A 6 -1.60 -12.93 6.56
N LEU A 7 -1.21 -12.97 5.30
CA LEU A 7 -0.89 -11.77 4.52
C LEU A 7 -1.94 -11.52 3.43
N THR A 8 -2.52 -10.35 3.43
CA THR A 8 -3.38 -9.88 2.34
C THR A 8 -2.65 -8.87 1.48
N GLY A 9 -2.98 -8.81 0.20
CA GLY A 9 -2.31 -7.92 -0.73
C GLY A 9 -0.91 -8.38 -1.15
N ALA A 10 -0.59 -9.65 -1.00
CA ALA A 10 0.70 -10.26 -1.34
C ALA A 10 1.15 -10.04 -2.80
N THR A 11 0.22 -9.81 -3.72
CA THR A 11 0.52 -9.45 -5.13
C THR A 11 0.66 -7.94 -5.37
N GLY A 12 0.58 -7.13 -4.33
CA GLY A 12 0.81 -5.68 -4.37
C GLY A 12 2.27 -5.34 -4.10
N TYR A 13 2.65 -4.09 -4.37
CA TYR A 13 4.03 -3.63 -4.28
C TYR A 13 4.65 -3.84 -2.89
N ILE A 14 4.01 -3.30 -1.85
CA ILE A 14 4.48 -3.46 -0.47
C ILE A 14 4.31 -4.92 0.00
N GLY A 15 3.15 -5.53 -0.30
CA GLY A 15 2.85 -6.89 0.17
C GLY A 15 3.83 -7.94 -0.36
N MET A 16 4.29 -7.82 -1.60
CA MET A 16 5.28 -8.72 -2.17
C MET A 16 6.67 -8.54 -1.51
N SER A 17 7.07 -7.31 -1.25
CA SER A 17 8.33 -7.02 -0.54
C SER A 17 8.26 -7.52 0.91
N LEU A 18 7.11 -7.40 1.59
CA LEU A 18 6.90 -7.97 2.92
C LEU A 18 6.93 -9.50 2.89
N LEU A 19 6.30 -10.13 1.90
CA LEU A 19 6.36 -11.58 1.71
C LEU A 19 7.81 -12.07 1.63
N GLN A 20 8.60 -11.45 0.75
CA GLN A 20 10.03 -11.77 0.62
C GLN A 20 10.78 -11.60 1.94
N LYS A 21 10.61 -10.45 2.60
CA LYS A 21 11.26 -10.17 3.88
C LYS A 21 10.95 -11.21 4.95
N TRP A 22 9.69 -11.59 5.10
CA TRP A 22 9.29 -12.62 6.08
C TRP A 22 9.86 -13.99 5.74
N LEU A 23 9.92 -14.36 4.46
CA LEU A 23 10.52 -15.63 4.03
C LEU A 23 12.03 -15.69 4.29
N GLU A 24 12.72 -14.56 4.16
CA GLU A 24 14.16 -14.45 4.37
C GLU A 24 14.56 -14.39 5.85
N SER A 25 13.74 -13.71 6.68
CA SER A 25 14.11 -13.36 8.05
C SER A 25 13.45 -14.22 9.14
N SER A 26 12.55 -15.14 8.79
CA SER A 26 11.83 -15.99 9.74
C SER A 26 11.62 -17.40 9.21
N GLU A 27 11.18 -18.30 10.09
CA GLU A 27 10.71 -19.66 9.73
C GLU A 27 9.17 -19.76 9.75
N ALA A 28 8.46 -18.62 9.75
CA ALA A 28 7.01 -18.57 9.76
C ALA A 28 6.39 -19.24 8.53
N ARG A 29 5.23 -19.83 8.71
CA ARG A 29 4.33 -20.21 7.60
C ARG A 29 3.54 -18.99 7.14
N LEU A 30 3.44 -18.79 5.85
CA LEU A 30 2.75 -17.66 5.23
C LEU A 30 1.51 -18.13 4.51
N VAL A 31 0.35 -17.68 4.97
CA VAL A 31 -0.95 -17.87 4.33
C VAL A 31 -1.28 -16.60 3.55
N LEU A 32 -1.34 -16.69 2.24
CA LEU A 32 -1.55 -15.56 1.35
C LEU A 32 -2.99 -15.56 0.85
N LEU A 33 -3.79 -14.58 1.26
CA LEU A 33 -5.12 -14.37 0.69
C LEU A 33 -4.97 -13.64 -0.64
N VAL A 34 -5.28 -14.33 -1.73
CA VAL A 34 -5.10 -13.84 -3.09
C VAL A 34 -6.38 -13.98 -3.90
N ARG A 35 -6.88 -12.87 -4.42
CA ARG A 35 -8.07 -12.90 -5.28
C ARG A 35 -7.74 -13.39 -6.68
N GLU A 36 -8.68 -14.11 -7.27
CA GLU A 36 -8.66 -14.38 -8.72
C GLU A 36 -8.68 -13.04 -9.49
N LYS A 37 -7.91 -12.94 -10.54
CA LYS A 37 -7.85 -11.75 -11.37
C LYS A 37 -7.74 -12.16 -12.85
N HIS A 38 -8.71 -11.74 -13.67
CA HIS A 38 -8.75 -12.02 -15.11
C HIS A 38 -8.64 -13.51 -15.47
N GLY A 39 -9.20 -14.40 -14.63
CA GLY A 39 -9.11 -15.85 -14.83
C GLY A 39 -7.73 -16.46 -14.54
N GLU A 40 -6.79 -15.66 -14.01
CA GLU A 40 -5.47 -16.15 -13.62
C GLU A 40 -5.51 -16.75 -12.22
N ASP A 41 -5.04 -17.98 -12.13
CA ASP A 41 -4.97 -18.75 -10.89
C ASP A 41 -4.08 -18.06 -9.84
N PRO A 42 -4.55 -17.89 -8.59
CA PRO A 42 -3.81 -17.25 -7.52
C PRO A 42 -2.43 -17.86 -7.24
N GLU A 43 -2.31 -19.19 -7.27
CA GLU A 43 -1.03 -19.88 -7.03
C GLU A 43 -0.02 -19.60 -8.14
N LYS A 44 -0.47 -19.62 -9.40
CA LYS A 44 0.39 -19.29 -10.54
C LYS A 44 0.88 -17.86 -10.47
N ARG A 45 0.02 -16.93 -10.01
CA ARG A 45 0.42 -15.52 -9.83
C ARG A 45 1.50 -15.38 -8.77
N ILE A 46 1.32 -15.97 -7.60
CA ILE A 46 2.32 -15.91 -6.52
C ILE A 46 3.63 -16.56 -6.97
N LYS A 47 3.57 -17.72 -7.63
CA LYS A 47 4.76 -18.39 -8.15
C LYS A 47 5.53 -17.50 -9.12
N LYS A 48 4.86 -16.89 -10.08
CA LYS A 48 5.45 -15.97 -11.06
C LYS A 48 6.13 -14.76 -10.39
N GLU A 49 5.48 -14.17 -9.39
CA GLU A 49 6.04 -13.02 -8.66
C GLU A 49 7.27 -13.42 -7.83
N LEU A 50 7.24 -14.59 -7.18
CA LEU A 50 8.40 -15.11 -6.44
C LEU A 50 9.60 -15.40 -7.35
N GLU A 51 9.36 -16.03 -8.51
CA GLU A 51 10.40 -16.29 -9.51
C GLU A 51 11.03 -15.00 -10.07
N ALA A 52 10.30 -13.88 -10.08
CA ALA A 52 10.80 -12.58 -10.48
C ALA A 52 11.64 -11.86 -9.40
N LEU A 53 11.43 -12.21 -8.12
CA LEU A 53 12.03 -11.52 -6.98
C LEU A 53 13.25 -12.24 -6.39
N CYS A 54 13.29 -13.56 -6.46
CA CYS A 54 14.34 -14.34 -5.83
C CYS A 54 14.95 -15.37 -6.80
N THR A 55 16.05 -15.99 -6.38
CA THR A 55 16.69 -17.07 -7.17
C THR A 55 15.79 -18.32 -7.20
N ALA A 56 15.97 -19.18 -8.20
CA ALA A 56 15.25 -20.45 -8.26
C ALA A 56 15.47 -21.33 -7.00
N ALA A 57 16.67 -21.27 -6.41
CA ALA A 57 17.00 -21.98 -5.17
C ALA A 57 16.22 -21.42 -3.98
N ASP A 58 16.11 -20.09 -3.86
CA ASP A 58 15.30 -19.45 -2.81
C ASP A 58 13.81 -19.71 -3.00
N ALA A 59 13.31 -19.65 -4.21
CA ALA A 59 11.91 -19.96 -4.51
C ALA A 59 11.56 -21.41 -4.12
N ALA A 60 12.45 -22.37 -4.39
CA ALA A 60 12.29 -23.77 -3.97
C ALA A 60 12.32 -23.93 -2.44
N ARG A 61 13.20 -23.20 -1.73
CA ARG A 61 13.28 -23.19 -0.27
C ARG A 61 12.03 -22.58 0.37
N PHE A 62 11.46 -21.54 -0.22
CA PHE A 62 10.31 -20.79 0.34
C PHE A 62 8.97 -21.47 0.07
N SER A 63 8.83 -22.15 -1.08
CA SER A 63 7.57 -22.74 -1.52
C SER A 63 6.87 -23.63 -0.46
N PRO A 64 7.54 -24.49 0.31
CA PRO A 64 6.88 -25.32 1.32
C PRO A 64 6.29 -24.55 2.50
N ARG A 65 6.66 -23.28 2.66
CA ARG A 65 6.20 -22.39 3.73
C ARG A 65 5.06 -21.49 3.30
N ILE A 66 4.71 -21.50 2.01
CA ILE A 66 3.67 -20.64 1.42
C ILE A 66 2.42 -21.47 1.16
N GLU A 67 1.32 -20.98 1.63
CA GLU A 67 -0.03 -21.48 1.33
C GLU A 67 -0.82 -20.37 0.69
N VAL A 68 -1.33 -20.60 -0.53
CA VAL A 68 -2.17 -19.64 -1.23
C VAL A 68 -3.64 -20.00 -1.00
N VAL A 69 -4.41 -19.03 -0.52
CA VAL A 69 -5.84 -19.14 -0.31
C VAL A 69 -6.55 -18.22 -1.31
N SER A 70 -7.35 -18.82 -2.20
CA SER A 70 -8.18 -18.05 -3.12
C SER A 70 -9.32 -17.38 -2.35
N GLY A 71 -9.39 -16.04 -2.38
CA GLY A 71 -10.42 -15.27 -1.70
C GLY A 71 -10.22 -13.77 -1.84
N ASP A 72 -11.22 -12.98 -1.47
CA ASP A 72 -11.20 -11.53 -1.58
C ASP A 72 -11.61 -10.89 -0.26
N VAL A 73 -10.81 -9.96 0.24
CA VAL A 73 -11.08 -9.22 1.50
C VAL A 73 -12.43 -8.49 1.47
N SER A 74 -12.96 -8.14 0.30
CA SER A 74 -14.22 -7.42 0.15
C SER A 74 -15.47 -8.26 0.39
N PHE A 75 -15.33 -9.58 0.48
CA PHE A 75 -16.44 -10.49 0.77
C PHE A 75 -16.43 -10.93 2.23
N ASP A 76 -17.63 -11.21 2.76
CA ASP A 76 -17.77 -11.83 4.06
C ASP A 76 -16.94 -13.12 4.11
N ARG A 77 -16.22 -13.31 5.23
CA ARG A 77 -15.28 -14.44 5.41
C ARG A 77 -14.34 -14.66 4.22
N PHE A 78 -14.04 -13.59 3.48
CA PHE A 78 -13.17 -13.59 2.29
C PHE A 78 -13.73 -14.42 1.12
N GLY A 79 -15.03 -14.77 1.13
CA GLY A 79 -15.65 -15.71 0.19
C GLY A 79 -15.34 -17.18 0.48
N LEU A 80 -14.73 -17.51 1.61
CA LEU A 80 -14.44 -18.88 2.05
C LEU A 80 -15.66 -19.52 2.69
N ASP A 81 -15.75 -20.84 2.60
CA ASP A 81 -16.66 -21.60 3.43
C ASP A 81 -16.29 -21.51 4.92
N GLU A 82 -17.27 -21.77 5.78
CA GLU A 82 -17.10 -21.62 7.23
C GLU A 82 -16.04 -22.56 7.81
N GLY A 83 -15.90 -23.76 7.28
CA GLY A 83 -14.90 -24.74 7.73
C GLY A 83 -13.49 -24.23 7.47
N ARG A 84 -13.25 -23.74 6.27
CA ARG A 84 -11.95 -23.17 5.86
C ARG A 84 -11.62 -21.91 6.65
N TYR A 85 -12.58 -21.01 6.82
CA TYR A 85 -12.39 -19.79 7.62
C TYR A 85 -12.02 -20.11 9.06
N ARG A 86 -12.72 -21.03 9.73
CA ARG A 86 -12.43 -21.49 11.09
C ARG A 86 -11.09 -22.19 11.21
N GLU A 87 -10.72 -23.00 10.24
CA GLU A 87 -9.44 -23.69 10.17
C GLU A 87 -8.30 -22.66 10.17
N LEU A 88 -8.36 -21.66 9.31
CA LEU A 88 -7.38 -20.57 9.28
C LEU A 88 -7.35 -19.79 10.60
N ALA A 89 -8.49 -19.41 11.14
CA ALA A 89 -8.58 -18.68 12.41
C ALA A 89 -8.00 -19.48 13.61
N SER A 90 -8.01 -20.80 13.52
CA SER A 90 -7.46 -21.65 14.60
C SER A 90 -5.93 -21.61 14.72
N ARG A 91 -5.23 -21.28 13.63
CA ARG A 91 -3.76 -21.35 13.55
C ARG A 91 -3.04 -20.04 13.24
N VAL A 92 -3.76 -19.04 12.72
CA VAL A 92 -3.16 -17.73 12.42
C VAL A 92 -2.82 -17.02 13.73
N SER A 93 -1.57 -16.62 13.85
CA SER A 93 -1.03 -15.89 15.01
C SER A 93 -0.66 -14.44 14.69
N HIS A 94 -0.52 -14.09 13.40
CA HIS A 94 -0.15 -12.78 12.93
C HIS A 94 -0.90 -12.45 11.65
N ILE A 95 -1.40 -11.23 11.53
CA ILE A 95 -2.09 -10.74 10.33
C ILE A 95 -1.35 -9.50 9.82
N ILE A 96 -1.03 -9.50 8.51
CA ILE A 96 -0.51 -8.32 7.82
C ILE A 96 -1.51 -7.91 6.75
N HIS A 97 -2.15 -6.77 6.95
CA HIS A 97 -3.17 -6.28 6.04
C HIS A 97 -2.64 -5.19 5.13
N CYS A 98 -2.22 -5.58 3.91
CA CYS A 98 -1.75 -4.69 2.85
C CYS A 98 -2.75 -4.55 1.69
N ALA A 99 -3.82 -5.35 1.66
CA ALA A 99 -4.80 -5.29 0.57
C ALA A 99 -5.54 -3.95 0.59
N ALA A 100 -5.51 -3.24 -0.52
CA ALA A 100 -6.25 -2.01 -0.71
C ALA A 100 -6.54 -1.77 -2.20
N ALA A 101 -7.62 -1.04 -2.48
CA ALA A 101 -7.88 -0.45 -3.78
C ALA A 101 -7.17 0.90 -3.86
N ALA A 102 -5.92 0.92 -4.34
CA ALA A 102 -5.07 2.12 -4.44
C ALA A 102 -5.26 2.86 -5.78
N ARG A 103 -6.50 2.99 -6.23
CA ARG A 103 -6.87 3.72 -7.44
C ARG A 103 -7.61 5.00 -7.07
N PHE A 104 -7.26 6.11 -7.70
CA PHE A 104 -7.84 7.44 -7.42
C PHE A 104 -9.09 7.75 -8.23
N ASP A 105 -9.39 6.92 -9.23
CA ASP A 105 -10.48 7.05 -10.19
C ASP A 105 -11.70 6.14 -9.90
N LEU A 106 -11.69 5.44 -8.77
CA LEU A 106 -12.82 4.63 -8.33
C LEU A 106 -13.97 5.50 -7.78
N SER A 107 -15.21 4.98 -7.88
CA SER A 107 -16.30 5.52 -7.09
C SER A 107 -16.00 5.36 -5.59
N ILE A 108 -16.61 6.20 -4.76
CA ILE A 108 -16.41 6.09 -3.32
C ILE A 108 -16.98 4.78 -2.77
N GLU A 109 -18.05 4.28 -3.36
CA GLU A 109 -18.70 3.00 -3.02
C GLU A 109 -17.75 1.83 -3.29
N ASP A 110 -17.09 1.80 -4.46
CA ASP A 110 -16.13 0.76 -4.82
C ASP A 110 -14.86 0.83 -3.95
N ALA A 111 -14.38 2.03 -3.68
CA ALA A 111 -13.25 2.24 -2.78
C ALA A 111 -13.57 1.77 -1.34
N ARG A 112 -14.76 2.09 -0.82
CA ARG A 112 -15.23 1.66 0.49
C ARG A 112 -15.43 0.15 0.58
N ARG A 113 -15.98 -0.48 -0.47
CA ARG A 113 -16.17 -1.92 -0.48
C ARG A 113 -14.86 -2.66 -0.20
N THR A 114 -13.78 -2.27 -0.85
CA THR A 114 -12.47 -2.90 -0.65
C THR A 114 -11.76 -2.38 0.59
N ASN A 115 -11.64 -1.06 0.76
CA ASN A 115 -10.78 -0.49 1.79
C ASN A 115 -11.44 -0.52 3.18
N VAL A 116 -12.73 -0.18 3.27
CA VAL A 116 -13.46 -0.17 4.55
C VAL A 116 -14.03 -1.55 4.85
N GLY A 117 -14.76 -2.14 3.91
CA GLY A 117 -15.36 -3.48 4.05
C GLY A 117 -14.27 -4.55 4.23
N GLY A 118 -13.22 -4.52 3.40
CA GLY A 118 -12.10 -5.44 3.52
C GLY A 118 -11.37 -5.32 4.85
N THR A 119 -11.16 -4.10 5.35
CA THR A 119 -10.56 -3.89 6.68
C THR A 119 -11.47 -4.43 7.78
N ARG A 120 -12.78 -4.22 7.72
CA ARG A 120 -13.73 -4.80 8.67
C ARG A 120 -13.63 -6.32 8.71
N ASN A 121 -13.66 -6.97 7.56
CA ASN A 121 -13.54 -8.43 7.46
C ASN A 121 -12.23 -8.95 8.06
N ILE A 122 -11.13 -8.21 7.92
CA ILE A 122 -9.84 -8.54 8.56
C ILE A 122 -9.89 -8.39 10.08
N LEU A 123 -10.55 -7.36 10.60
CA LEU A 123 -10.71 -7.17 12.04
C LEU A 123 -11.61 -8.26 12.65
N ASP A 124 -12.69 -8.65 11.97
CA ASP A 124 -13.56 -9.76 12.35
C ASP A 124 -12.79 -11.09 12.35
N PHE A 125 -11.96 -11.32 11.32
CA PHE A 125 -11.07 -12.48 11.28
C PHE A 125 -10.06 -12.48 12.42
N GLY A 126 -9.43 -11.32 12.69
CA GLY A 126 -8.53 -11.17 13.83
C GLY A 126 -9.20 -11.50 15.16
N SER A 127 -10.45 -11.07 15.34
CA SER A 127 -11.25 -11.39 16.54
C SER A 127 -11.58 -12.87 16.67
N ALA A 128 -11.69 -13.59 15.54
CA ALA A 128 -11.91 -15.04 15.52
C ALA A 128 -10.62 -15.85 15.76
N CYS A 129 -9.44 -15.25 15.56
CA CYS A 129 -8.15 -15.94 15.70
C CYS A 129 -7.77 -16.13 17.18
N ARG A 130 -7.80 -17.40 17.65
CA ARG A 130 -7.53 -17.72 19.06
C ARG A 130 -6.07 -17.53 19.48
N ALA A 131 -5.15 -17.65 18.55
CA ALA A 131 -3.71 -17.53 18.78
C ALA A 131 -3.14 -16.17 18.36
N LEU A 132 -3.99 -15.19 18.06
CA LEU A 132 -3.59 -13.89 17.54
C LEU A 132 -2.64 -13.16 18.51
N ARG A 133 -1.51 -12.74 18.01
CA ARG A 133 -0.50 -11.95 18.71
C ARG A 133 -0.35 -10.56 18.13
N ARG A 134 -0.68 -10.39 16.83
CA ARG A 134 -0.44 -9.15 16.12
C ARG A 134 -1.33 -8.99 14.90
N ILE A 135 -1.73 -7.74 14.66
CA ILE A 135 -2.23 -7.26 13.36
C ILE A 135 -1.39 -6.06 12.96
N ASP A 136 -0.76 -6.10 11.81
CA ASP A 136 -0.11 -4.95 11.19
C ASP A 136 -0.99 -4.43 10.05
N TYR A 137 -1.54 -3.25 10.25
CA TYR A 137 -2.36 -2.57 9.26
C TYR A 137 -1.50 -1.59 8.47
N VAL A 138 -1.37 -1.82 7.16
CA VAL A 138 -0.70 -0.90 6.25
C VAL A 138 -1.70 0.15 5.77
N GLY A 139 -1.63 1.31 6.40
CA GLY A 139 -2.40 2.51 6.09
C GLY A 139 -1.76 3.34 4.99
N THR A 140 -1.84 4.66 5.13
CA THR A 140 -1.15 5.65 4.31
C THR A 140 -1.06 6.98 5.05
N ALA A 141 0.02 7.73 4.86
CA ALA A 141 0.12 9.10 5.34
C ALA A 141 -0.92 10.05 4.70
N TYR A 142 -1.45 9.67 3.54
CA TYR A 142 -2.47 10.44 2.81
C TYR A 142 -3.86 10.46 3.44
N VAL A 143 -4.09 9.77 4.56
CA VAL A 143 -5.28 10.00 5.41
C VAL A 143 -5.37 11.46 5.89
N ALA A 144 -4.26 12.17 5.89
CA ALA A 144 -4.17 13.60 6.17
C ALA A 144 -4.98 14.49 5.20
N GLY A 145 -5.26 14.01 3.97
CA GLY A 145 -6.01 14.76 2.98
C GLY A 145 -5.36 16.10 2.63
N LYS A 146 -6.17 17.18 2.63
CA LYS A 146 -5.74 18.55 2.31
C LYS A 146 -5.20 19.34 3.51
N ARG A 147 -4.96 18.69 4.64
CA ARG A 147 -4.36 19.37 5.81
C ARG A 147 -2.96 19.90 5.49
N LYS A 148 -2.62 21.01 6.15
CA LYS A 148 -1.31 21.65 6.05
C LYS A 148 -0.63 21.69 7.41
N GLY A 149 0.68 21.84 7.42
CA GLY A 149 1.47 21.91 8.64
C GLY A 149 1.89 20.53 9.17
N ILE A 150 2.17 20.46 10.46
CA ILE A 150 2.59 19.23 11.12
C ILE A 150 1.36 18.34 11.36
N ILE A 151 1.44 17.12 10.92
CA ILE A 151 0.40 16.09 11.10
C ILE A 151 1.00 14.97 11.94
N ARG A 152 0.37 14.67 13.06
CA ARG A 152 0.89 13.70 14.03
C ARG A 152 0.31 12.31 13.84
N GLU A 153 0.95 11.31 14.42
CA GLU A 153 0.55 9.90 14.31
C GLU A 153 -0.76 9.60 15.06
N ASP A 154 -1.03 10.33 16.13
CA ASP A 154 -2.27 10.23 16.91
C ASP A 154 -3.48 10.91 16.25
N GLU A 155 -3.27 11.81 15.31
CA GLU A 155 -4.32 12.49 14.56
C GLU A 155 -4.85 11.62 13.40
N LEU A 156 -6.16 11.72 13.12
CA LEU A 156 -6.76 11.03 11.98
C LEU A 156 -7.85 11.89 11.31
N ASP A 157 -9.01 12.03 11.92
CA ASP A 157 -10.14 12.79 11.36
C ASP A 157 -10.33 14.10 12.11
N GLU A 158 -9.78 15.14 11.53
CA GLU A 158 -9.85 16.52 12.03
C GLU A 158 -10.80 17.38 11.18
N GLY A 159 -11.73 16.73 10.44
CA GLY A 159 -12.66 17.40 9.54
C GLY A 159 -12.05 17.81 8.19
N GLN A 160 -10.93 17.24 7.81
CA GLN A 160 -10.23 17.56 6.57
C GLN A 160 -10.98 17.06 5.32
N GLU A 161 -10.83 17.81 4.24
CA GLU A 161 -11.17 17.33 2.91
C GLU A 161 -10.09 16.40 2.36
N HIS A 162 -10.48 15.51 1.45
CA HIS A 162 -9.58 14.58 0.76
C HIS A 162 -9.47 14.89 -0.72
N ASN A 163 -8.32 14.61 -1.32
CA ASN A 163 -8.08 14.86 -2.74
C ASN A 163 -8.79 13.85 -3.65
N ASN A 164 -9.05 12.65 -3.14
CA ASN A 164 -9.62 11.55 -3.90
C ASN A 164 -10.32 10.53 -2.98
N THR A 165 -11.02 9.58 -3.60
CA THR A 165 -11.78 8.52 -2.92
C THR A 165 -10.88 7.51 -2.19
N TYR A 166 -9.64 7.32 -2.65
CA TYR A 166 -8.66 6.46 -1.95
C TYR A 166 -8.31 7.02 -0.58
N GLU A 167 -7.89 8.29 -0.51
CA GLU A 167 -7.53 8.95 0.75
C GLU A 167 -8.67 8.89 1.76
N ARG A 168 -9.89 9.24 1.29
CA ARG A 168 -11.09 9.22 2.12
C ARG A 168 -11.41 7.82 2.62
N SER A 169 -11.44 6.81 1.76
CA SER A 169 -11.77 5.44 2.15
C SER A 169 -10.70 4.81 3.06
N LYS A 170 -9.42 5.18 2.89
CA LYS A 170 -8.34 4.74 3.81
C LYS A 170 -8.46 5.40 5.18
N MET A 171 -8.86 6.66 5.26
CA MET A 171 -9.15 7.33 6.53
C MET A 171 -10.34 6.67 7.24
N GLU A 172 -11.44 6.40 6.52
CA GLU A 172 -12.61 5.70 7.06
C GLU A 172 -12.25 4.27 7.54
N ALA A 173 -11.40 3.55 6.80
CA ALA A 173 -10.91 2.24 7.22
C ALA A 173 -10.04 2.31 8.49
N GLU A 174 -9.16 3.31 8.59
CA GLU A 174 -8.31 3.47 9.77
C GLU A 174 -9.11 3.84 11.02
N LYS A 175 -10.27 4.49 10.91
CA LYS A 175 -11.18 4.68 12.06
C LYS A 175 -11.60 3.35 12.66
N LEU A 176 -12.02 2.38 11.83
CA LEU A 176 -12.38 1.03 12.30
C LEU A 176 -11.19 0.34 12.96
N VAL A 177 -9.99 0.50 12.39
CA VAL A 177 -8.76 -0.05 12.97
C VAL A 177 -8.52 0.53 14.35
N ARG A 178 -8.57 1.87 14.51
CA ARG A 178 -8.35 2.54 15.81
C ARG A 178 -9.39 2.18 16.87
N GLU A 179 -10.65 2.03 16.49
CA GLU A 179 -11.70 1.53 17.37
C GLU A 179 -11.40 0.12 17.88
N SER A 180 -10.86 -0.74 17.00
CA SER A 180 -10.52 -2.13 17.31
C SER A 180 -9.22 -2.30 18.11
N MET A 181 -8.33 -1.30 18.15
CA MET A 181 -7.06 -1.34 18.91
C MET A 181 -7.24 -1.55 20.41
N ARG A 182 -8.43 -1.28 20.93
CA ARG A 182 -8.76 -1.53 22.36
C ARG A 182 -8.88 -3.02 22.68
N ALA A 183 -9.26 -3.82 21.69
CA ALA A 183 -9.52 -5.26 21.84
C ALA A 183 -8.50 -6.14 21.12
N LEU A 184 -7.83 -5.62 20.12
CA LEU A 184 -6.91 -6.35 19.26
C LEU A 184 -5.50 -5.73 19.29
N PRO A 185 -4.44 -6.54 19.21
CA PRO A 185 -3.04 -6.08 19.25
C PRO A 185 -2.61 -5.51 17.88
N ILE A 186 -3.08 -4.33 17.53
CA ILE A 186 -2.90 -3.72 16.20
C ILE A 186 -1.79 -2.67 16.23
N ALA A 187 -0.92 -2.66 15.21
CA ALA A 187 -0.09 -1.50 14.86
C ALA A 187 -0.48 -0.97 13.48
N ILE A 188 -0.42 0.35 13.34
CA ILE A 188 -0.71 1.05 12.11
C ILE A 188 0.59 1.58 11.53
N SER A 189 0.86 1.28 10.25
CA SER A 189 1.96 1.87 9.49
C SER A 189 1.39 2.75 8.38
N ARG A 190 1.80 4.02 8.33
CA ARG A 190 1.35 5.01 7.35
C ARG A 190 2.48 5.39 6.39
N PRO A 191 2.76 4.60 5.36
CA PRO A 191 3.72 4.98 4.33
C PRO A 191 3.21 6.19 3.52
N SER A 192 4.15 7.02 3.05
CA SER A 192 3.92 8.04 2.04
C SER A 192 3.93 7.43 0.62
N ILE A 193 4.44 8.13 -0.40
CA ILE A 193 4.56 7.56 -1.76
C ILE A 193 5.71 6.57 -1.78
N VAL A 194 5.37 5.30 -1.92
CA VAL A 194 6.38 4.23 -1.98
C VAL A 194 6.93 4.11 -3.39
N ILE A 195 8.24 4.24 -3.51
CA ILE A 195 8.99 4.15 -4.77
C ILE A 195 9.91 2.92 -4.79
N CYS A 196 10.77 2.79 -5.82
CA CYS A 196 11.68 1.68 -6.02
C CYS A 196 12.51 1.30 -4.79
N ASP A 197 13.05 0.09 -4.79
CA ASP A 197 14.08 -0.33 -3.83
C ASP A 197 15.31 0.56 -3.97
N SER A 198 15.81 1.09 -2.86
CA SER A 198 16.89 2.08 -2.85
C SER A 198 18.24 1.53 -3.32
N ARG A 199 18.45 0.23 -3.18
CA ARG A 199 19.72 -0.45 -3.51
C ARG A 199 19.78 -0.90 -4.96
N THR A 200 18.63 -1.31 -5.51
CA THR A 200 18.57 -1.93 -6.84
C THR A 200 17.88 -1.07 -7.89
N GLY A 201 17.14 -0.04 -7.47
CA GLY A 201 16.30 0.78 -8.34
C GLY A 201 15.11 0.03 -8.94
N ARG A 202 14.85 -1.22 -8.53
CA ARG A 202 13.73 -2.02 -9.07
C ARG A 202 12.40 -1.59 -8.48
N ALA A 203 11.38 -1.56 -9.34
CA ALA A 203 9.99 -1.38 -8.95
C ALA A 203 9.15 -2.48 -9.61
N SER A 204 8.37 -3.22 -8.83
CA SER A 204 7.45 -4.25 -9.34
C SER A 204 6.09 -3.68 -9.76
N SER A 205 5.79 -2.44 -9.39
CA SER A 205 4.53 -1.77 -9.74
C SER A 205 4.75 -0.32 -10.10
N PHE A 206 4.11 0.13 -11.18
CA PHE A 206 4.25 1.48 -11.72
C PHE A 206 2.96 2.29 -11.49
N ASN A 207 2.67 2.63 -10.24
CA ASN A 207 1.51 3.41 -9.83
C ASN A 207 1.84 4.91 -9.71
N GLY A 208 0.80 5.75 -9.66
CA GLY A 208 0.87 7.17 -9.31
C GLY A 208 2.09 7.90 -9.87
N PHE A 209 3.14 8.02 -9.08
CA PHE A 209 4.39 8.70 -9.42
C PHE A 209 5.02 8.18 -10.73
N TYR A 210 5.12 6.87 -10.90
CA TYR A 210 5.70 6.28 -12.11
C TYR A 210 4.84 6.48 -13.35
N ARG A 211 3.51 6.54 -13.21
CA ARG A 211 2.62 6.87 -14.34
C ARG A 211 2.87 8.29 -14.84
N ALA A 212 3.07 9.25 -13.93
CA ALA A 212 3.43 10.61 -14.29
C ALA A 212 4.78 10.66 -15.01
N LEU A 213 5.81 9.97 -14.51
CA LEU A 213 7.10 9.86 -15.16
C LEU A 213 7.01 9.21 -16.53
N ARG A 214 6.21 8.16 -16.70
CA ARG A 214 5.98 7.53 -18.00
C ARG A 214 5.28 8.46 -18.98
N MET A 215 4.27 9.20 -18.55
CA MET A 215 3.62 10.21 -19.38
C MET A 215 4.61 11.30 -19.81
N TYR A 216 5.52 11.70 -18.91
CA TYR A 216 6.58 12.63 -19.23
C TYR A 216 7.56 12.02 -20.26
N GLN A 217 8.02 10.79 -20.04
CA GLN A 217 8.86 10.05 -20.99
C GLN A 217 8.24 10.00 -22.39
N LEU A 218 6.92 9.80 -22.49
CA LEU A 218 6.20 9.76 -23.76
C LEU A 218 5.90 11.15 -24.35
N GLY A 219 6.23 12.24 -23.63
CA GLY A 219 5.97 13.62 -24.04
C GLY A 219 4.53 14.09 -23.84
N ALA A 220 3.70 13.27 -23.17
CA ALA A 220 2.31 13.60 -22.89
C ALA A 220 2.15 14.51 -21.66
N LEU A 221 3.09 14.48 -20.71
CA LEU A 221 3.09 15.33 -19.54
C LEU A 221 3.92 16.59 -19.81
N LYS A 222 3.27 17.71 -20.00
CA LYS A 222 3.91 19.02 -20.22
C LYS A 222 3.76 19.97 -19.04
N VAL A 223 2.77 19.72 -18.17
CA VAL A 223 2.40 20.62 -17.06
C VAL A 223 2.04 19.78 -15.85
N LEU A 224 2.50 20.17 -14.67
CA LEU A 224 2.08 19.61 -13.38
C LEU A 224 1.55 20.73 -12.47
N PRO A 225 0.53 20.44 -11.64
CA PRO A 225 0.09 21.39 -10.62
C PRO A 225 1.08 21.45 -9.48
N GLY A 226 1.38 22.64 -9.00
CA GLY A 226 2.28 22.87 -7.88
C GLY A 226 2.83 24.28 -7.87
N ASN A 227 3.85 24.48 -7.04
CA ASN A 227 4.66 25.70 -7.01
C ASN A 227 6.13 25.34 -6.73
N ALA A 228 7.00 26.34 -6.76
CA ALA A 228 8.45 26.15 -6.56
C ALA A 228 8.81 25.52 -5.20
N SER A 229 7.97 25.70 -4.17
CA SER A 229 8.16 25.14 -2.84
C SER A 229 7.45 23.80 -2.62
N SER A 230 6.75 23.26 -3.62
CA SER A 230 6.07 21.97 -3.52
C SER A 230 7.11 20.86 -3.36
N THR A 231 6.86 19.96 -2.42
CA THR A 231 7.67 18.78 -2.17
C THR A 231 6.84 17.52 -2.37
N MET A 232 7.50 16.41 -2.65
CA MET A 232 6.91 15.08 -2.64
C MET A 232 7.60 14.22 -1.58
N ASP A 233 6.82 13.66 -0.69
CA ASP A 233 7.32 12.70 0.27
C ASP A 233 7.40 11.32 -0.39
N LEU A 234 8.63 10.92 -0.73
CA LEU A 234 8.96 9.70 -1.45
C LEU A 234 9.80 8.79 -0.54
N VAL A 235 9.37 7.55 -0.35
CA VAL A 235 10.11 6.57 0.46
C VAL A 235 10.37 5.29 -0.32
N PRO A 236 11.56 4.70 -0.21
CA PRO A 236 11.87 3.44 -0.87
C PRO A 236 11.07 2.28 -0.28
N VAL A 237 10.74 1.26 -1.11
CA VAL A 237 9.98 0.09 -0.65
C VAL A 237 10.74 -0.74 0.37
N ASP A 238 12.06 -0.84 0.27
CA ASP A 238 12.91 -1.52 1.24
C ASP A 238 12.88 -0.84 2.61
N TYR A 239 12.88 0.51 2.67
CA TYR A 239 12.67 1.22 3.93
C TYR A 239 11.31 0.89 4.56
N VAL A 240 10.23 0.95 3.77
CA VAL A 240 8.87 0.63 4.28
C VAL A 240 8.80 -0.82 4.76
N THR A 241 9.38 -1.74 4.01
CA THR A 241 9.40 -3.17 4.34
C THR A 241 10.17 -3.44 5.65
N GLU A 242 11.37 -2.87 5.79
CA GLU A 242 12.17 -3.01 7.02
C GLU A 242 11.45 -2.37 8.22
N ALA A 243 10.85 -1.22 8.05
CA ALA A 243 10.12 -0.53 9.11
C ALA A 243 8.90 -1.35 9.57
N VAL A 244 8.04 -1.81 8.63
CA VAL A 244 6.88 -2.66 8.96
C VAL A 244 7.34 -3.94 9.65
N HIS A 245 8.37 -4.61 9.12
CA HIS A 245 8.90 -5.84 9.73
C HIS A 245 9.44 -5.60 11.14
N SER A 246 10.15 -4.49 11.37
CA SER A 246 10.67 -4.13 12.69
C SER A 246 9.55 -3.80 13.68
N ILE A 247 8.54 -3.04 13.24
CA ILE A 247 7.33 -2.74 14.02
C ILE A 247 6.59 -4.04 14.38
N SER A 248 6.40 -4.94 13.41
CA SER A 248 5.75 -6.23 13.60
C SER A 248 6.40 -7.07 14.69
N ASN A 249 7.72 -7.08 14.76
CA ASN A 249 8.48 -7.90 15.69
C ASN A 249 8.80 -7.19 17.02
N HIS A 250 8.46 -5.92 17.17
CA HIS A 250 8.71 -5.17 18.40
C HIS A 250 7.56 -5.34 19.41
N PRO A 251 7.81 -5.90 20.61
CA PRO A 251 6.75 -6.24 21.57
C PRO A 251 5.87 -5.03 21.99
N ALA A 252 6.46 -3.84 22.10
CA ALA A 252 5.78 -2.64 22.57
C ALA A 252 5.13 -1.82 21.46
N SER A 253 5.11 -2.28 20.20
CA SER A 253 4.57 -1.50 19.07
C SER A 253 3.06 -1.67 18.87
N GLY A 254 2.40 -2.59 19.58
CA GLY A 254 0.94 -2.71 19.57
C GLY A 254 0.27 -1.49 20.19
N GLY A 255 -0.87 -1.06 19.62
CA GLY A 255 -1.59 0.11 20.11
C GLY A 255 -1.07 1.44 19.56
N ALA A 256 -0.11 1.45 18.63
CA ALA A 256 0.52 2.65 18.10
C ALA A 256 0.35 2.80 16.57
N CYS A 257 0.49 4.04 16.11
CA CYS A 257 0.54 4.40 14.70
C CYS A 257 1.93 4.98 14.39
N TYR A 258 2.47 4.64 13.22
CA TYR A 258 3.81 5.03 12.78
C TYR A 258 3.76 5.65 11.39
N HIS A 259 4.29 6.84 11.24
CA HIS A 259 4.52 7.46 9.94
C HIS A 259 5.78 6.88 9.30
N LEU A 260 5.63 6.28 8.13
CA LEU A 260 6.75 5.80 7.32
C LEU A 260 6.96 6.78 6.16
N THR A 261 7.52 7.92 6.48
CA THR A 261 7.65 9.08 5.59
C THR A 261 9.11 9.57 5.56
N ALA A 262 9.47 10.30 4.51
CA ALA A 262 10.76 10.98 4.45
C ALA A 262 10.82 12.19 5.40
N GLY A 263 9.65 12.71 5.78
CA GLY A 263 9.51 13.83 6.67
C GLY A 263 9.95 15.19 6.06
N PRO A 264 9.92 16.27 6.85
CA PRO A 264 10.14 17.61 6.32
C PRO A 264 11.53 17.84 5.73
N ASN A 265 12.54 17.12 6.23
CA ASN A 265 13.93 17.25 5.78
C ASN A 265 14.31 16.27 4.66
N GLY A 266 13.50 15.23 4.42
CA GLY A 266 13.74 14.20 3.40
C GLY A 266 12.79 14.28 2.22
N ALA A 267 11.72 15.09 2.29
CA ALA A 267 10.79 15.26 1.19
C ALA A 267 11.48 15.95 0.00
N THR A 268 11.35 15.34 -1.19
CA THR A 268 12.05 15.78 -2.39
C THR A 268 11.35 16.99 -3.03
N PRO A 269 12.04 18.11 -3.30
CA PRO A 269 11.48 19.24 -4.03
C PRO A 269 10.99 18.80 -5.43
N LEU A 270 9.83 19.28 -5.84
CA LEU A 270 9.28 18.97 -7.17
C LEU A 270 10.19 19.46 -8.29
N GLU A 271 10.90 20.55 -8.05
CA GLU A 271 11.93 21.08 -8.95
C GLU A 271 13.06 20.11 -9.19
N GLU A 272 13.55 19.43 -8.15
CA GLU A 272 14.61 18.44 -8.24
C GLU A 272 14.13 17.22 -9.06
N ILE A 273 12.90 16.75 -8.82
CA ILE A 273 12.29 15.68 -9.60
C ILE A 273 12.21 16.07 -11.08
N ARG A 274 11.79 17.32 -11.36
CA ARG A 274 11.70 17.87 -12.72
C ARG A 274 13.07 17.89 -13.41
N GLU A 275 14.09 18.34 -12.70
CA GLU A 275 15.46 18.38 -13.24
C GLU A 275 16.00 16.99 -13.53
N LEU A 276 15.89 16.06 -12.57
CA LEU A 276 16.33 14.68 -12.73
C LEU A 276 15.61 14.00 -13.89
N ALA A 277 14.29 14.14 -13.99
CA ALA A 277 13.49 13.57 -15.06
C ALA A 277 13.90 14.15 -16.44
N SER A 278 14.08 15.48 -16.53
CA SER A 278 14.50 16.16 -17.75
C SER A 278 15.87 15.63 -18.24
N ARG A 279 16.83 15.54 -17.34
CA ARG A 279 18.18 15.05 -17.62
C ARG A 279 18.18 13.57 -18.04
N TYR A 280 17.45 12.73 -17.32
CA TYR A 280 17.40 11.28 -17.57
C TYR A 280 16.71 10.94 -18.89
N PHE A 281 15.53 11.53 -19.15
CA PHE A 281 14.74 11.27 -20.35
C PHE A 281 15.17 12.12 -21.56
N LYS A 282 16.12 13.05 -21.38
CA LYS A 282 16.59 13.99 -22.42
C LYS A 282 15.43 14.75 -23.06
N ARG A 283 14.57 15.33 -22.22
CA ARG A 283 13.37 16.09 -22.63
C ARG A 283 13.38 17.48 -22.00
N GLU A 284 12.64 18.41 -22.63
CA GLU A 284 12.39 19.73 -22.06
C GLU A 284 11.67 19.59 -20.71
N ARG A 285 11.98 20.48 -19.75
CA ARG A 285 11.37 20.49 -18.44
C ARG A 285 9.88 20.75 -18.56
N PHE A 286 9.04 19.94 -17.89
CA PHE A 286 7.61 20.25 -17.77
C PHE A 286 7.41 21.50 -16.94
N ALA A 287 6.34 22.28 -17.23
CA ALA A 287 5.98 23.44 -16.43
C ALA A 287 5.35 23.01 -15.10
N ILE A 288 5.69 23.72 -14.02
CA ILE A 288 5.00 23.62 -12.74
C ILE A 288 4.15 24.89 -12.64
N VAL A 289 2.84 24.72 -12.50
CA VAL A 289 1.88 25.85 -12.51
C VAL A 289 0.93 25.75 -11.33
N PRO A 290 0.33 26.87 -10.88
CA PRO A 290 -0.72 26.82 -9.86
C PRO A 290 -1.89 25.91 -10.27
N PRO A 291 -2.61 25.31 -9.29
CA PRO A 291 -3.71 24.38 -9.58
C PRO A 291 -4.78 24.92 -10.53
N ASP A 292 -5.11 26.21 -10.43
CA ASP A 292 -6.13 26.84 -11.29
C ASP A 292 -5.68 26.92 -12.75
N GLU A 293 -4.40 27.26 -13.00
CA GLU A 293 -3.81 27.26 -14.34
C GLU A 293 -3.75 25.83 -14.90
N PHE A 294 -3.43 24.85 -14.06
CA PHE A 294 -3.46 23.44 -14.47
C PHE A 294 -4.85 22.99 -14.89
N ASN A 295 -5.89 23.35 -14.13
CA ASN A 295 -7.28 23.03 -14.48
C ASN A 295 -7.70 23.66 -15.80
N ALA A 296 -7.32 24.92 -16.04
CA ALA A 296 -7.56 25.59 -17.32
C ALA A 296 -6.83 24.90 -18.48
N TYR A 297 -5.58 24.48 -18.28
CA TYR A 297 -4.81 23.72 -19.26
C TYR A 297 -5.49 22.38 -19.60
N VAL A 298 -5.91 21.61 -18.59
CA VAL A 298 -6.59 20.32 -18.78
C VAL A 298 -7.91 20.50 -19.54
N ALA A 299 -8.70 21.52 -19.20
CA ALA A 299 -9.95 21.84 -19.91
C ALA A 299 -9.70 22.13 -21.41
N LYS A 300 -8.66 22.92 -21.71
CA LYS A 300 -8.27 23.24 -23.09
C LYS A 300 -7.80 22.01 -23.87
N VAL A 301 -7.05 21.10 -23.24
CA VAL A 301 -6.60 19.87 -23.89
C VAL A 301 -7.76 18.91 -24.15
N ARG A 302 -8.69 18.78 -23.19
CA ARG A 302 -9.91 17.96 -23.37
C ARG A 302 -10.80 18.49 -24.49
N GLY A 303 -10.99 19.81 -24.58
CA GLY A 303 -11.77 20.42 -25.66
C GLY A 303 -11.21 20.10 -27.05
N ARG A 304 -9.88 20.08 -27.21
CA ARG A 304 -9.22 19.73 -28.49
C ARG A 304 -9.28 18.25 -28.86
N LEU A 305 -9.55 17.35 -27.91
CA LEU A 305 -9.70 15.91 -28.15
C LEU A 305 -11.16 15.52 -28.46
N SER A 306 -12.11 16.44 -28.26
CA SER A 306 -13.54 16.28 -28.56
C SER A 306 -13.97 16.91 -29.88
N GLU A 307 -13.09 17.65 -30.55
CA GLU A 307 -13.20 18.11 -31.93
C GLU A 307 -12.49 17.13 -32.88
#